data_8a94a4826554ff2008e68ede0f249f5c
#
_entry.id   8a94a4826554ff2008e68ede0f249f5c
#
_cell.length_a   1.000
_cell.length_b   1.000
_cell.length_c   1.000
_cell.angle_alpha   90.00
_cell.angle_beta   90.00
_cell.angle_gamma   90.00
#
_symmetry.space_group_name_H-M   'P 1'
#
loop_
_entity.id
_entity.type
_entity.pdbx_description
1 polymer ?
#
loop_
_entity_poly.entity_id
_entity_poly.type
_entity_poly.pdbx_seq_one_letter_code
_entity_poly.pdbx_strand_id
1 'polypeptide(L)' 'LQNFQEDRILLAESLKNLDKSYKDVIDMIYFQEMSQTQVAEKLGISQMQISRRIKKALHMLFEMIREKKE' A
#
# COMPACT_ATOMS: atom_id res chain seq x y z
N LEU A 1 15.72 -8.01 -10.79
CA LEU A 1 15.53 -6.62 -10.44
C LEU A 1 16.84 -5.88 -10.41
N GLN A 2 17.03 -5.03 -11.37
CA GLN A 2 18.32 -4.41 -11.57
C GLN A 2 18.59 -3.28 -10.60
N ASN A 3 17.55 -2.55 -10.21
CA ASN A 3 17.73 -1.37 -9.36
C ASN A 3 16.87 -1.49 -8.13
N PHE A 4 17.23 -2.47 -7.30
CA PHE A 4 16.46 -2.77 -6.12
C PHE A 4 16.33 -1.55 -5.18
N GLN A 5 17.43 -0.82 -4.99
CA GLN A 5 17.38 0.37 -4.13
C GLN A 5 16.53 1.46 -4.75
N GLU A 6 16.67 1.64 -6.06
CA GLU A 6 15.88 2.64 -6.78
C GLU A 6 14.40 2.33 -6.70
N ASP A 7 14.04 1.05 -6.83
CA ASP A 7 12.64 0.62 -6.71
C ASP A 7 12.11 0.87 -5.30
N ARG A 8 12.93 0.68 -4.29
CA ARG A 8 12.54 0.95 -2.91
C ARG A 8 12.31 2.44 -2.68
N ILE A 9 13.12 3.28 -3.26
CA ILE A 9 12.96 4.72 -3.17
C ILE A 9 11.67 5.16 -3.84
N LEU A 10 11.41 4.63 -5.03
CA LEU A 10 10.17 4.93 -5.75
C LEU A 10 8.94 4.49 -4.97
N LEU A 11 9.01 3.32 -4.37
CA LEU A 11 7.90 2.82 -3.56
C LEU A 11 7.65 3.74 -2.36
N ALA A 12 8.72 4.14 -1.66
CA ALA A 12 8.58 5.02 -0.51
C ALA A 12 7.97 6.36 -0.90
N GLU A 13 8.43 6.93 -2.00
CA GLU A 13 7.88 8.20 -2.49
C GLU A 13 6.42 8.07 -2.90
N SER A 14 6.09 6.98 -3.57
CA SER A 14 4.71 6.74 -4.00
C SER A 14 3.79 6.56 -2.80
N LEU A 15 4.26 5.87 -1.76
CA LEU A 15 3.48 5.71 -0.54
C LEU A 15 3.17 7.04 0.11
N LYS A 16 4.10 7.99 0.07
CA LYS A 16 3.87 9.31 0.64
C LYS A 16 2.75 10.06 -0.08
N ASN A 17 2.53 9.74 -1.34
CA ASN A 17 1.52 10.42 -2.14
C ASN A 17 0.15 9.76 -2.11
N LEU A 18 0.02 8.63 -1.41
CA LEU A 18 -1.28 7.99 -1.23
C LEU A 18 -2.08 8.70 -0.15
N ASP A 19 -3.40 8.67 -0.30
CA ASP A 19 -4.28 9.11 0.77
C ASP A 19 -3.99 8.32 2.03
N LYS A 20 -4.17 8.98 3.17
CA LYS A 20 -3.84 8.36 4.45
C LYS A 20 -4.56 7.03 4.66
N SER A 21 -5.81 6.93 4.25
CA SER A 21 -6.58 5.70 4.45
C SER A 21 -5.96 4.51 3.73
N TYR A 22 -5.45 4.71 2.51
CA TYR A 22 -4.78 3.65 1.76
C TYR A 22 -3.38 3.38 2.29
N LYS A 23 -2.68 4.44 2.61
CA LYS A 23 -1.32 4.33 3.13
C LYS A 23 -1.29 3.56 4.43
N ASP A 24 -2.23 3.84 5.34
CA ASP A 24 -2.28 3.14 6.63
C ASP A 24 -2.51 1.65 6.44
N VAL A 25 -3.40 1.26 5.54
CA VAL A 25 -3.67 -0.15 5.29
C VAL A 25 -2.44 -0.86 4.73
N ILE A 26 -1.77 -0.24 3.77
CA ILE A 26 -0.55 -0.81 3.20
C ILE A 26 0.52 -0.96 4.28
N ASP A 27 0.68 0.06 5.12
CA ASP A 27 1.66 0.01 6.20
C ASP A 27 1.38 -1.14 7.17
N MET A 28 0.14 -1.28 7.59
CA MET A 28 -0.23 -2.33 8.53
C MET A 28 -0.03 -3.73 7.97
N ILE A 29 -0.39 -3.93 6.70
CA ILE A 29 -0.30 -5.25 6.08
C ILE A 29 1.14 -5.62 5.76
N TYR A 30 1.88 -4.72 5.12
CA TYR A 30 3.18 -5.07 4.55
C TYR A 30 4.36 -4.73 5.45
N PHE A 31 4.23 -3.72 6.28
CA PHE A 31 5.34 -3.32 7.14
C PHE A 31 5.16 -3.76 8.58
N GLN A 32 3.94 -3.80 9.07
CA GLN A 32 3.65 -4.28 10.42
C GLN A 32 3.22 -5.73 10.43
N GLU A 33 3.11 -6.36 9.27
CA GLU A 33 2.79 -7.77 9.10
C GLU A 33 1.48 -8.19 9.79
N MET A 34 0.52 -7.29 9.80
CA MET A 34 -0.80 -7.60 10.34
C MET A 34 -1.63 -8.36 9.32
N SER A 35 -2.51 -9.24 9.79
CA SER A 35 -3.46 -9.92 8.91
C SER A 35 -4.59 -8.96 8.55
N GLN A 36 -5.33 -9.30 7.48
CA GLN A 36 -6.48 -8.49 7.09
C GLN A 36 -7.53 -8.44 8.19
N THR A 37 -7.70 -9.56 8.91
CA THR A 37 -8.62 -9.61 10.05
C THR A 37 -8.20 -8.61 11.13
N GLN A 38 -6.91 -8.59 11.46
CA GLN A 38 -6.40 -7.67 12.48
C GLN A 38 -6.56 -6.23 12.07
N VAL A 39 -6.29 -5.91 10.81
CA VAL A 39 -6.45 -4.55 10.32
C VAL A 39 -7.92 -4.14 10.36
N ALA A 40 -8.80 -5.03 9.95
CA ALA A 40 -10.24 -4.77 9.98
C ALA A 40 -10.70 -4.46 11.40
N GLU A 41 -10.26 -5.25 12.36
CA GLU A 41 -10.60 -5.02 13.76
C GLU A 41 -10.07 -3.68 14.27
N LYS A 42 -8.82 -3.37 13.91
CA LYS A 42 -8.20 -2.13 14.38
C LYS A 42 -8.89 -0.90 13.81
N LEU A 43 -9.30 -0.96 12.54
CA LEU A 43 -9.93 0.18 11.88
C LEU A 43 -11.45 0.20 12.03
N GLY A 44 -12.04 -0.88 12.55
CA GLY A 44 -13.49 -0.92 12.77
C GLY A 44 -14.28 -1.07 11.47
N ILE A 45 -13.72 -1.73 10.47
CA ILE A 45 -14.41 -1.96 9.19
C ILE A 45 -14.31 -3.45 8.85
N SER A 46 -15.02 -3.88 7.80
CA SER A 46 -15.06 -5.28 7.43
C SER A 46 -13.80 -5.72 6.70
N GLN A 47 -13.52 -7.03 6.75
CA GLN A 47 -12.41 -7.60 5.98
C GLN A 47 -12.57 -7.33 4.49
N MET A 48 -13.80 -7.36 4.00
CA MET A 48 -14.06 -7.11 2.59
C MET A 48 -13.62 -5.70 2.20
N GLN A 49 -13.89 -4.72 3.08
CA GLN A 49 -13.47 -3.35 2.85
C GLN A 49 -11.94 -3.23 2.86
N ILE A 50 -11.29 -3.95 3.78
CA ILE A 50 -9.82 -3.97 3.81
C ILE A 50 -9.27 -4.55 2.52
N SER A 51 -9.81 -5.68 2.07
CA SER A 51 -9.37 -6.33 0.84
C SER A 51 -9.51 -5.39 -0.36
N ARG A 52 -10.61 -4.68 -0.44
CA ARG A 52 -10.84 -3.72 -1.53
C ARG A 52 -9.86 -2.55 -1.47
N ARG A 53 -9.59 -2.06 -0.27
CA ARG A 53 -8.62 -0.97 -0.10
C ARG A 53 -7.22 -1.38 -0.51
N ILE A 54 -6.83 -2.59 -0.13
CA ILE A 54 -5.50 -3.10 -0.50
C ILE A 54 -5.37 -3.14 -2.02
N LYS A 55 -6.36 -3.70 -2.70
CA LYS A 55 -6.31 -3.81 -4.15
C LYS A 55 -6.23 -2.44 -4.82
N LYS A 56 -7.04 -1.51 -4.34
CA LYS A 56 -7.04 -0.18 -4.91
C LYS A 56 -5.74 0.56 -4.62
N ALA A 57 -5.22 0.42 -3.40
CA ALA A 57 -3.96 1.04 -3.02
C ALA A 57 -2.81 0.52 -3.88
N LEU A 58 -2.75 -0.80 -4.06
CA LEU A 58 -1.71 -1.41 -4.88
C LEU A 58 -1.80 -0.94 -6.33
N HIS A 59 -3.01 -0.86 -6.85
CA HIS A 59 -3.21 -0.36 -8.20
C HIS A 59 -2.68 1.06 -8.35
N MET A 60 -3.01 1.91 -7.40
CA MET A 60 -2.55 3.30 -7.43
C MET A 60 -1.04 3.39 -7.31
N LEU A 61 -0.44 2.56 -6.45
CA LEU A 61 1.01 2.52 -6.31
C LEU A 61 1.70 2.09 -7.60
N PHE A 62 1.19 1.05 -8.23
CA PHE A 62 1.77 0.58 -9.49
C PHE A 62 1.68 1.64 -10.58
N GLU A 63 0.57 2.35 -10.64
CA GLU A 63 0.42 3.42 -11.63
C GLU A 63 1.43 4.54 -11.38
N MET A 64 1.61 4.94 -10.14
CA MET A 64 2.57 5.99 -9.80
C MET A 64 3.99 5.58 -10.14
N ILE A 65 4.36 4.35 -9.78
CA ILE A 65 5.70 3.84 -10.05
C ILE A 65 5.95 3.73 -11.55
N ARG A 66 4.97 3.23 -12.28
CA ARG A 66 5.09 3.09 -13.73
C ARG A 66 5.32 4.45 -14.40
N GLU A 67 4.57 5.47 -13.98
CA GLU A 67 4.72 6.80 -14.54
C GLU A 67 6.11 7.36 -14.30
N LYS A 68 6.66 7.12 -13.12
CA LYS A 68 7.99 7.63 -12.80
C LYS A 68 9.11 6.89 -13.52
N LYS A 69 8.88 5.62 -13.86
CA LYS A 69 9.89 4.83 -14.56
C LYS A 69 9.90 5.08 -16.06
N GLU A 70 8.84 5.64 -16.57
CA GLU A 70 8.78 6.01 -17.98
C GLU A 70 9.38 7.38 -18.19
#